data_3f21525116f306b6ff904b96adac87a7
#
_entry.id   3f21525116f306b6ff904b96adac87a7
#
_cell.length_a   1.000
_cell.length_b   1.000
_cell.length_c   1.000
_cell.angle_alpha   90.00
_cell.angle_beta   90.00
_cell.angle_gamma   90.00
#
_symmetry.space_group_name_H-M   'P 1'
#
loop_
_entity.id
_entity.type
_entity.pdbx_description
1 polymer ?
#
loop_
_entity_poly.entity_id
_entity_poly.type
_entity_poly.pdbx_seq_one_letter_code
_entity_poly.pdbx_strand_id
1 'polypeptide(L)'
;MIIVSEEEDDSDSSPLLFLRQPVNDSVLNINHDYRYLRMGYYVSAHAETYGVEVTPDCTEIMDAYRNPLLIEKAKKHGLMTSGYRLVTSPDSELAAPVMLFAVNPFTNNSMKVIKSNSRLPGMINKMSYDARFPVSLHPLTGEVHEIIQMFGESTSEETAEFTRKFYEIFNIPICKLIVQIDDCGVILDHCEPALKNEVKWDIVHDKVHEMKQRM
;
A
#
# COMPACT_ATOMS: atom_id res chain seq x y z
N MET A 1 -20.86 -3.93 13.20
CA MET A 1 -19.76 -3.89 12.19
C MET A 1 -19.63 -5.26 11.54
N ILE A 2 -19.55 -5.33 10.23
CA ILE A 2 -19.36 -6.56 9.44
C ILE A 2 -17.87 -6.68 9.10
N ILE A 3 -17.29 -7.84 9.38
CA ILE A 3 -15.88 -8.13 9.01
C ILE A 3 -15.88 -8.96 7.74
N VAL A 4 -15.21 -8.45 6.71
CA VAL A 4 -15.07 -9.10 5.41
C VAL A 4 -13.62 -9.49 5.18
N SER A 5 -13.34 -10.79 5.05
CA SER A 5 -12.00 -11.33 4.85
C SER A 5 -12.01 -12.54 3.91
N GLU A 6 -10.88 -12.81 3.27
CA GLU A 6 -10.63 -14.08 2.57
C GLU A 6 -10.26 -15.20 3.55
N GLU A 7 -9.92 -14.88 4.80
CA GLU A 7 -9.70 -15.84 5.89
C GLU A 7 -11.02 -16.11 6.63
N GLU A 8 -11.31 -17.39 6.88
CA GLU A 8 -12.61 -17.81 7.43
C GLU A 8 -12.71 -17.62 8.95
N ASP A 9 -11.58 -17.70 9.66
CA ASP A 9 -11.58 -17.86 11.13
C ASP A 9 -12.16 -16.68 11.92
N ASP A 10 -12.12 -15.44 11.40
CA ASP A 10 -12.68 -14.25 12.08
C ASP A 10 -13.57 -13.39 11.21
N SER A 11 -13.95 -13.86 10.01
CA SER A 11 -14.80 -13.13 9.10
C SER A 11 -16.29 -13.42 9.32
N ASP A 12 -17.10 -12.37 9.23
CA ASP A 12 -18.57 -12.51 9.20
C ASP A 12 -19.04 -12.86 7.77
N SER A 13 -18.23 -12.55 6.76
CA SER A 13 -18.52 -12.85 5.36
C SER A 13 -17.24 -12.92 4.51
N SER A 14 -17.22 -13.86 3.57
CA SER A 14 -16.22 -13.82 2.50
C SER A 14 -16.51 -12.68 1.52
N PRO A 15 -15.50 -12.13 0.82
CA PRO A 15 -15.69 -11.02 -0.12
C PRO A 15 -16.73 -11.30 -1.19
N LEU A 16 -16.77 -12.52 -1.76
CA LEU A 16 -17.74 -12.89 -2.80
C LEU A 16 -19.18 -12.98 -2.30
N LEU A 17 -19.37 -13.40 -1.05
CA LEU A 17 -20.71 -13.43 -0.42
C LEU A 17 -21.15 -12.03 -0.05
N PHE A 18 -20.26 -11.21 0.49
CA PHE A 18 -20.52 -9.83 0.85
C PHE A 18 -21.00 -8.99 -0.35
N LEU A 19 -20.36 -9.12 -1.51
CA LEU A 19 -20.73 -8.39 -2.73
C LEU A 19 -22.11 -8.74 -3.30
N ARG A 20 -22.75 -9.79 -2.80
CA ARG A 20 -24.09 -10.23 -3.25
C ARG A 20 -25.22 -9.79 -2.33
N GLN A 21 -24.92 -9.12 -1.23
CA GLN A 21 -25.88 -8.78 -0.19
C GLN A 21 -25.96 -7.27 0.01
N PRO A 22 -27.13 -6.74 0.42
CA PRO A 22 -27.22 -5.36 0.87
C PRO A 22 -26.43 -5.18 2.15
N VAL A 23 -25.84 -3.99 2.33
CA VAL A 23 -25.00 -3.65 3.48
C VAL A 23 -25.72 -2.60 4.31
N ASN A 24 -25.92 -2.88 5.61
CA ASN A 24 -26.66 -2.01 6.53
C ASN A 24 -25.85 -1.61 7.78
N ASP A 25 -24.60 -2.05 7.88
CA ASP A 25 -23.73 -1.80 9.04
C ASP A 25 -22.33 -1.42 8.54
N SER A 26 -21.54 -0.78 9.41
CA SER A 26 -20.14 -0.44 9.11
C SER A 26 -19.33 -1.69 8.76
N VAL A 27 -18.30 -1.52 7.93
CA VAL A 27 -17.52 -2.62 7.37
C VAL A 27 -16.05 -2.49 7.72
N LEU A 28 -15.46 -3.55 8.26
CA LEU A 28 -14.02 -3.73 8.34
C LEU A 28 -13.60 -4.70 7.23
N ASN A 29 -12.90 -4.17 6.24
CA ASN A 29 -12.43 -4.91 5.08
C ASN A 29 -10.99 -5.38 5.31
N ILE A 30 -10.82 -6.68 5.62
CA ILE A 30 -9.52 -7.29 5.89
C ILE A 30 -9.10 -8.12 4.69
N ASN A 31 -8.50 -7.48 3.73
CA ASN A 31 -7.90 -8.13 2.56
C ASN A 31 -6.41 -7.80 2.51
N HIS A 32 -5.64 -8.62 1.82
CA HIS A 32 -4.21 -8.38 1.63
C HIS A 32 -3.90 -7.59 0.34
N ASP A 33 -4.86 -7.46 -0.58
CA ASP A 33 -4.72 -6.72 -1.84
C ASP A 33 -5.89 -5.75 -2.08
N TYR A 34 -5.66 -4.47 -1.77
CA TYR A 34 -6.64 -3.39 -1.96
C TYR A 34 -6.45 -2.60 -3.25
N ARG A 35 -5.51 -2.98 -4.12
CA ARG A 35 -5.27 -2.23 -5.35
C ARG A 35 -6.54 -2.08 -6.18
N TYR A 36 -6.61 -1.00 -6.96
CA TYR A 36 -7.71 -0.70 -7.85
C TYR A 36 -8.13 -1.91 -8.71
N LEU A 37 -9.42 -2.22 -8.73
CA LEU A 37 -10.05 -3.38 -9.38
C LEU A 37 -9.68 -4.76 -8.77
N ARG A 38 -9.10 -4.82 -7.59
CA ARG A 38 -8.92 -6.06 -6.82
C ARG A 38 -10.08 -6.26 -5.84
N MET A 39 -10.16 -7.46 -5.26
CA MET A 39 -11.26 -7.84 -4.39
C MET A 39 -11.42 -6.90 -3.19
N GLY A 40 -10.32 -6.54 -2.52
CA GLY A 40 -10.35 -5.58 -1.41
C GLY A 40 -10.90 -4.22 -1.83
N TYR A 41 -10.58 -3.71 -3.03
CA TYR A 41 -11.16 -2.47 -3.55
C TYR A 41 -12.68 -2.60 -3.77
N TYR A 42 -13.13 -3.73 -4.37
CA TYR A 42 -14.56 -3.93 -4.62
C TYR A 42 -15.38 -4.04 -3.34
N VAL A 43 -14.84 -4.64 -2.27
CA VAL A 43 -15.50 -4.70 -0.96
C VAL A 43 -15.75 -3.29 -0.42
N SER A 44 -14.73 -2.43 -0.43
CA SER A 44 -14.87 -1.04 0.03
C SER A 44 -15.85 -0.25 -0.85
N ALA A 45 -15.72 -0.33 -2.17
CA ALA A 45 -16.62 0.35 -3.10
C ALA A 45 -18.07 -0.12 -2.97
N HIS A 46 -18.30 -1.41 -2.69
CA HIS A 46 -19.64 -1.94 -2.44
C HIS A 46 -20.25 -1.34 -1.18
N ALA A 47 -19.52 -1.32 -0.06
CA ALA A 47 -19.98 -0.70 1.18
C ALA A 47 -20.33 0.78 1.00
N GLU A 48 -19.45 1.56 0.33
CA GLU A 48 -19.71 2.98 0.02
C GLU A 48 -20.96 3.18 -0.85
N THR A 49 -21.26 2.25 -1.76
CA THR A 49 -22.49 2.31 -2.60
C THR A 49 -23.77 2.24 -1.75
N TYR A 50 -23.70 1.57 -0.59
CA TYR A 50 -24.80 1.53 0.39
C TYR A 50 -24.74 2.69 1.41
N GLY A 51 -23.75 3.58 1.31
CA GLY A 51 -23.60 4.73 2.20
C GLY A 51 -23.19 4.37 3.62
N VAL A 52 -22.59 3.20 3.83
CA VAL A 52 -22.07 2.77 5.13
C VAL A 52 -20.58 3.06 5.26
N GLU A 53 -20.13 3.27 6.49
CA GLU A 53 -18.72 3.46 6.80
C GLU A 53 -17.93 2.17 6.53
N VAL A 54 -16.75 2.30 5.91
CA VAL A 54 -15.86 1.18 5.61
C VAL A 54 -14.41 1.54 5.86
N THR A 55 -13.67 0.60 6.41
CA THR A 55 -12.22 0.70 6.62
C THR A 55 -11.50 -0.44 5.89
N PRO A 56 -10.55 -0.13 4.98
CA PRO A 56 -10.27 1.18 4.41
C PRO A 56 -11.34 1.61 3.40
N ASP A 57 -11.57 2.90 3.26
CA ASP A 57 -12.42 3.44 2.20
C ASP A 57 -11.68 3.51 0.84
N CYS A 58 -12.41 3.80 -0.25
CA CYS A 58 -11.79 3.89 -1.59
C CYS A 58 -10.78 5.03 -1.72
N THR A 59 -10.95 6.13 -0.97
CA THR A 59 -10.01 7.25 -0.97
C THR A 59 -8.71 6.88 -0.27
N GLU A 60 -8.81 6.24 0.90
CA GLU A 60 -7.67 5.72 1.66
C GLU A 60 -6.86 4.71 0.83
N ILE A 61 -7.55 3.79 0.16
CA ILE A 61 -6.95 2.83 -0.76
C ILE A 61 -6.20 3.56 -1.89
N MET A 62 -6.82 4.52 -2.54
CA MET A 62 -6.22 5.27 -3.64
C MET A 62 -5.01 6.08 -3.20
N ASP A 63 -5.08 6.69 -2.02
CA ASP A 63 -3.98 7.46 -1.43
C ASP A 63 -2.79 6.57 -1.09
N ALA A 64 -3.03 5.37 -0.55
CA ALA A 64 -1.97 4.45 -0.16
C ALA A 64 -1.29 3.75 -1.34
N TYR A 65 -2.06 3.29 -2.33
CA TYR A 65 -1.53 2.45 -3.42
C TYR A 65 -1.16 3.22 -4.69
N ARG A 66 -1.28 4.54 -4.71
CA ARG A 66 -0.80 5.40 -5.79
C ARG A 66 0.42 6.18 -5.34
N ASN A 67 1.59 5.75 -5.77
CA ASN A 67 2.86 6.26 -5.30
C ASN A 67 2.94 7.81 -5.18
N PRO A 68 2.56 8.63 -6.17
CA PRO A 68 2.60 10.08 -5.99
C PRO A 68 1.71 10.59 -4.86
N LEU A 69 0.49 10.04 -4.70
CA LEU A 69 -0.44 10.44 -3.63
C LEU A 69 0.05 9.97 -2.28
N LEU A 70 0.57 8.74 -2.20
CA LEU A 70 1.19 8.17 -1.01
C LEU A 70 2.26 9.12 -0.45
N ILE A 71 3.22 9.50 -1.28
CA ILE A 71 4.36 10.33 -0.88
C ILE A 71 3.91 11.73 -0.41
N GLU A 72 3.03 12.38 -1.17
CA GLU A 72 2.53 13.71 -0.81
C GLU A 72 1.70 13.69 0.50
N LYS A 73 0.81 12.70 0.68
CA LYS A 73 0.02 12.56 1.90
C LYS A 73 0.90 12.22 3.11
N ALA A 74 1.84 11.26 2.95
CA ALA A 74 2.79 10.89 4.00
C ALA A 74 3.62 12.11 4.47
N LYS A 75 4.19 12.86 3.52
CA LYS A 75 4.95 14.08 3.78
C LYS A 75 4.13 15.15 4.51
N LYS A 76 2.90 15.38 4.08
CA LYS A 76 1.96 16.33 4.72
C LYS A 76 1.71 15.99 6.18
N HIS A 77 1.70 14.70 6.53
CA HIS A 77 1.48 14.21 7.89
C HIS A 77 2.78 13.90 8.65
N GLY A 78 3.93 14.32 8.12
CA GLY A 78 5.22 14.26 8.82
C GLY A 78 5.86 12.88 8.88
N LEU A 79 5.53 11.96 7.95
CA LEU A 79 6.37 10.80 7.68
C LEU A 79 7.55 11.23 6.81
N MET A 80 8.71 10.65 7.07
CA MET A 80 9.86 10.80 6.17
C MET A 80 9.59 10.07 4.86
N THR A 81 9.81 10.76 3.75
CA THR A 81 9.61 10.22 2.40
C THR A 81 10.80 10.57 1.53
N SER A 82 11.13 9.71 0.56
CA SER A 82 12.07 10.07 -0.49
C SER A 82 11.46 11.16 -1.39
N GLY A 83 12.33 11.99 -1.96
CA GLY A 83 11.91 12.80 -3.10
C GLY A 83 11.55 11.89 -4.28
N TYR A 84 10.61 12.32 -5.12
CA TYR A 84 10.31 11.57 -6.33
C TYR A 84 10.20 12.48 -7.56
N ARG A 85 10.37 11.88 -8.75
CA ARG A 85 10.15 12.52 -10.04
C ARG A 85 9.26 11.64 -10.91
N LEU A 86 8.23 12.21 -11.49
CA LEU A 86 7.39 11.52 -12.47
C LEU A 86 7.99 11.70 -13.87
N VAL A 87 8.20 10.58 -14.56
CA VAL A 87 8.74 10.57 -15.92
C VAL A 87 7.92 9.63 -16.81
N THR A 88 7.71 10.00 -18.07
CA THR A 88 7.09 9.14 -19.08
C THR A 88 8.11 8.62 -20.09
N SER A 89 9.24 9.31 -20.21
CA SER A 89 10.33 8.97 -21.13
C SER A 89 11.69 9.21 -20.48
N PRO A 90 12.75 8.58 -20.97
CA PRO A 90 14.10 8.85 -20.51
C PRO A 90 14.51 10.30 -20.74
N ASP A 91 15.23 10.85 -19.77
CA ASP A 91 15.74 12.20 -19.76
C ASP A 91 17.23 12.14 -19.41
N SER A 92 18.04 13.04 -19.98
CA SER A 92 19.48 13.11 -19.74
C SER A 92 19.87 13.54 -18.32
N GLU A 93 18.95 14.14 -17.58
CA GLU A 93 19.14 14.54 -16.18
C GLU A 93 18.93 13.39 -15.18
N LEU A 94 18.41 12.26 -15.64
CA LEU A 94 18.16 11.11 -14.77
C LEU A 94 19.44 10.31 -14.57
N ALA A 95 19.80 10.06 -13.32
CA ALA A 95 21.00 9.31 -12.94
C ALA A 95 20.69 8.21 -11.92
N ALA A 96 21.29 7.03 -12.12
CA ALA A 96 21.30 5.96 -11.13
C ALA A 96 22.31 6.29 -9.99
N PRO A 97 22.13 5.71 -8.78
CA PRO A 97 21.18 4.66 -8.43
C PRO A 97 19.77 5.20 -8.09
N VAL A 98 18.74 4.50 -8.57
CA VAL A 98 17.34 4.89 -8.36
C VAL A 98 16.43 3.68 -8.18
N MET A 99 15.29 3.89 -7.55
CA MET A 99 14.14 2.99 -7.57
C MET A 99 13.09 3.52 -8.54
N LEU A 100 12.48 2.64 -9.30
CA LEU A 100 11.38 2.93 -10.22
C LEU A 100 10.13 2.22 -9.74
N PHE A 101 9.02 2.96 -9.67
CA PHE A 101 7.70 2.43 -9.36
C PHE A 101 6.74 2.72 -10.51
N ALA A 102 6.01 1.69 -10.95
CA ALA A 102 4.98 1.86 -11.95
C ALA A 102 3.76 2.56 -11.33
N VAL A 103 3.33 3.68 -11.93
CA VAL A 103 2.11 4.39 -11.50
C VAL A 103 0.86 3.76 -12.12
N ASN A 104 1.03 2.97 -13.17
CA ASN A 104 -0.06 2.24 -13.81
C ASN A 104 -0.68 1.20 -12.85
N PRO A 105 -1.99 1.30 -12.51
CA PRO A 105 -2.64 0.40 -11.56
C PRO A 105 -2.84 -1.03 -12.09
N PHE A 106 -2.67 -1.24 -13.39
CA PHE A 106 -2.87 -2.55 -14.04
C PHE A 106 -1.60 -3.41 -14.12
N THR A 107 -0.45 -2.89 -13.67
CA THR A 107 0.80 -3.66 -13.65
C THR A 107 1.02 -4.35 -12.30
N ASN A 108 1.54 -5.58 -12.36
CA ASN A 108 1.96 -6.32 -11.17
C ASN A 108 3.43 -6.07 -10.80
N ASN A 109 4.19 -5.38 -11.67
CA ASN A 109 5.60 -5.08 -11.42
C ASN A 109 5.73 -3.70 -10.77
N SER A 110 5.73 -3.69 -9.47
CA SER A 110 5.72 -2.47 -8.69
C SER A 110 7.08 -1.78 -8.64
N MET A 111 8.14 -2.47 -8.27
CA MET A 111 9.45 -1.86 -8.00
C MET A 111 10.58 -2.43 -8.87
N LYS A 112 11.50 -1.56 -9.29
CA LYS A 112 12.80 -1.93 -9.89
C LYS A 112 13.91 -1.05 -9.34
N VAL A 113 14.96 -1.67 -8.80
CA VAL A 113 16.19 -0.98 -8.41
C VAL A 113 17.15 -0.95 -9.59
N ILE A 114 17.58 0.24 -10.00
CA ILE A 114 18.47 0.48 -11.12
C ILE A 114 19.77 1.12 -10.60
N LYS A 115 20.85 0.37 -10.70
CA LYS A 115 22.18 0.79 -10.24
C LYS A 115 23.08 1.33 -11.35
N SER A 116 22.64 1.29 -12.62
CA SER A 116 23.44 1.70 -13.78
C SER A 116 22.66 2.58 -14.72
N ASN A 117 23.27 3.72 -15.11
CA ASN A 117 22.70 4.66 -16.07
C ASN A 117 22.37 4.01 -17.43
N SER A 118 23.15 3.02 -17.87
CA SER A 118 22.92 2.34 -19.16
C SER A 118 21.60 1.54 -19.20
N ARG A 119 21.10 1.09 -18.05
CA ARG A 119 19.84 0.33 -17.94
C ARG A 119 18.62 1.20 -17.73
N LEU A 120 18.81 2.43 -17.26
CA LEU A 120 17.72 3.32 -16.85
C LEU A 120 16.75 3.65 -18.00
N PRO A 121 17.19 4.06 -19.20
CA PRO A 121 16.29 4.40 -20.31
C PRO A 121 15.40 3.22 -20.73
N GLY A 122 15.98 2.04 -20.91
CA GLY A 122 15.22 0.85 -21.32
C GLY A 122 14.18 0.43 -20.27
N MET A 123 14.51 0.60 -18.96
CA MET A 123 13.55 0.28 -17.90
C MET A 123 12.42 1.29 -17.82
N ILE A 124 12.69 2.59 -17.97
CA ILE A 124 11.66 3.63 -18.01
C ILE A 124 10.69 3.35 -19.18
N ASN A 125 11.19 3.12 -20.39
CA ASN A 125 10.35 2.81 -21.56
C ASN A 125 9.47 1.58 -21.29
N LYS A 126 10.03 0.52 -20.71
CA LYS A 126 9.28 -0.70 -20.38
C LYS A 126 8.19 -0.45 -19.34
N MET A 127 8.50 0.26 -18.26
CA MET A 127 7.54 0.50 -17.16
C MET A 127 6.50 1.55 -17.51
N SER A 128 6.83 2.50 -18.40
CA SER A 128 5.90 3.50 -18.91
C SER A 128 5.01 2.98 -20.04
N TYR A 129 5.20 1.75 -20.50
CA TYR A 129 4.53 1.21 -21.70
C TYR A 129 4.67 2.17 -22.89
N ASP A 130 5.93 2.48 -23.24
CA ASP A 130 6.27 3.41 -24.30
C ASP A 130 5.58 4.77 -24.12
N ALA A 131 5.82 5.37 -22.96
CA ALA A 131 5.35 6.69 -22.55
C ALA A 131 3.82 6.84 -22.36
N ARG A 132 3.06 5.74 -22.27
CA ARG A 132 1.61 5.80 -22.02
C ARG A 132 1.28 6.12 -20.57
N PHE A 133 2.12 5.71 -19.63
CA PHE A 133 1.93 5.92 -18.20
C PHE A 133 3.18 6.53 -17.57
N PRO A 134 3.04 7.36 -16.55
CA PRO A 134 4.19 7.83 -15.80
C PRO A 134 4.83 6.69 -14.98
N VAL A 135 6.10 6.86 -14.70
CA VAL A 135 6.88 6.06 -13.75
C VAL A 135 7.36 6.99 -12.66
N SER A 136 7.19 6.60 -11.40
CA SER A 136 7.75 7.33 -10.27
C SER A 136 9.19 6.87 -10.03
N LEU A 137 10.10 7.83 -10.02
CA LEU A 137 11.53 7.61 -9.86
C LEU A 137 11.97 8.21 -8.53
N HIS A 138 12.57 7.39 -7.67
CA HIS A 138 13.04 7.77 -6.34
C HIS A 138 14.55 7.60 -6.25
N PRO A 139 15.29 8.53 -5.63
CA PRO A 139 16.71 8.34 -5.38
C PRO A 139 16.92 7.16 -4.43
N LEU A 140 17.94 6.35 -4.69
CA LEU A 140 18.35 5.30 -3.77
C LEU A 140 19.45 5.87 -2.85
N THR A 141 19.04 6.18 -1.61
CA THR A 141 19.90 6.83 -0.61
C THR A 141 20.29 5.92 0.55
N GLY A 142 19.48 4.89 0.83
CA GLY A 142 19.65 3.96 1.93
C GLY A 142 19.53 2.49 1.52
N GLU A 143 19.48 1.62 2.52
CA GLU A 143 19.20 0.21 2.32
C GLU A 143 17.69 -0.01 2.17
N VAL A 144 17.29 -0.77 1.14
CA VAL A 144 15.86 -1.03 0.85
C VAL A 144 15.38 -2.21 1.68
N HIS A 145 14.30 -1.99 2.41
CA HIS A 145 13.63 -2.98 3.25
C HIS A 145 12.15 -3.11 2.89
N GLU A 146 11.62 -4.31 3.10
CA GLU A 146 10.19 -4.61 3.01
C GLU A 146 9.64 -4.81 4.42
N ILE A 147 8.61 -4.06 4.79
CA ILE A 147 7.96 -4.12 6.10
C ILE A 147 6.51 -4.53 5.90
N ILE A 148 6.09 -5.64 6.53
CA ILE A 148 4.68 -5.99 6.59
C ILE A 148 4.08 -5.27 7.79
N GLN A 149 3.11 -4.42 7.54
CA GLN A 149 2.32 -3.78 8.58
C GLN A 149 0.92 -4.41 8.66
N MET A 150 0.42 -4.60 9.88
CA MET A 150 -0.87 -5.17 10.23
C MET A 150 -1.49 -4.30 11.33
N PHE A 151 -2.51 -3.50 10.97
CA PHE A 151 -3.15 -2.54 11.88
C PHE A 151 -2.17 -1.61 12.63
N GLY A 152 -1.10 -1.21 11.95
CA GLY A 152 -0.04 -0.36 12.52
C GLY A 152 1.05 -1.12 13.27
N GLU A 153 0.91 -2.43 13.44
CA GLU A 153 1.97 -3.26 14.02
C GLU A 153 2.94 -3.76 12.95
N SER A 154 4.18 -3.95 13.33
CA SER A 154 5.23 -4.56 12.51
C SER A 154 5.91 -5.69 13.27
N THR A 155 6.69 -6.50 12.55
CA THR A 155 7.48 -7.57 13.15
C THR A 155 8.77 -7.11 13.80
N SER A 156 9.15 -5.83 13.63
CA SER A 156 10.37 -5.24 14.18
C SER A 156 10.04 -4.03 15.06
N GLU A 157 10.63 -3.98 16.24
CA GLU A 157 10.48 -2.85 17.17
C GLU A 157 11.02 -1.54 16.55
N GLU A 158 12.09 -1.60 15.75
CA GLU A 158 12.70 -0.44 15.10
C GLU A 158 11.74 0.28 14.14
N THR A 159 10.78 -0.44 13.59
CA THR A 159 9.81 0.10 12.62
C THR A 159 8.41 0.29 13.19
N ALA A 160 8.19 -0.06 14.47
CA ALA A 160 6.85 -0.07 15.09
C ALA A 160 6.20 1.32 15.15
N GLU A 161 6.97 2.36 15.49
CA GLU A 161 6.46 3.73 15.50
C GLU A 161 6.09 4.21 14.08
N PHE A 162 6.91 3.87 13.10
CA PHE A 162 6.69 4.21 11.70
C PHE A 162 5.43 3.54 11.14
N THR A 163 5.24 2.22 11.37
CA THR A 163 4.05 1.49 10.90
C THR A 163 2.77 1.95 11.57
N ARG A 164 2.81 2.27 12.87
CA ARG A 164 1.67 2.84 13.59
C ARG A 164 1.27 4.18 12.97
N LYS A 165 2.22 5.08 12.75
CA LYS A 165 1.96 6.38 12.13
C LYS A 165 1.46 6.24 10.69
N PHE A 166 1.99 5.29 9.93
CA PHE A 166 1.47 4.96 8.61
C PHE A 166 0.00 4.55 8.66
N TYR A 167 -0.36 3.64 9.56
CA TYR A 167 -1.74 3.19 9.73
C TYR A 167 -2.67 4.32 10.13
N GLU A 168 -2.27 5.19 11.05
CA GLU A 168 -3.04 6.37 11.46
C GLU A 168 -3.33 7.33 10.30
N ILE A 169 -2.43 7.43 9.31
CA ILE A 169 -2.57 8.32 8.15
C ILE A 169 -3.40 7.70 7.03
N PHE A 170 -3.18 6.42 6.74
CA PHE A 170 -3.73 5.75 5.56
C PHE A 170 -4.83 4.76 5.85
N ASN A 171 -4.98 4.34 7.10
CA ASN A 171 -6.02 3.43 7.58
C ASN A 171 -6.10 2.09 6.81
N ILE A 172 -4.98 1.64 6.23
CA ILE A 172 -4.88 0.36 5.51
C ILE A 172 -4.58 -0.75 6.52
N PRO A 173 -5.48 -1.73 6.71
CA PRO A 173 -5.30 -2.77 7.73
C PRO A 173 -4.07 -3.64 7.51
N ILE A 174 -3.83 -4.05 6.27
CA ILE A 174 -2.71 -4.95 5.91
C ILE A 174 -2.07 -4.46 4.63
N CYS A 175 -0.76 -4.22 4.67
CA CYS A 175 0.03 -3.94 3.46
C CYS A 175 1.51 -4.20 3.69
N LYS A 176 2.26 -4.19 2.58
CA LYS A 176 3.72 -4.20 2.56
C LYS A 176 4.21 -2.79 2.24
N LEU A 177 5.09 -2.26 3.07
CA LEU A 177 5.74 -0.98 2.88
C LEU A 177 7.16 -1.21 2.33
N ILE A 178 7.48 -0.52 1.25
CA ILE A 178 8.84 -0.43 0.73
C ILE A 178 9.45 0.83 1.30
N VAL A 179 10.51 0.67 2.04
CA VAL A 179 11.19 1.77 2.73
C VAL A 179 12.69 1.72 2.46
N GLN A 180 13.34 2.86 2.61
CA GLN A 180 14.79 2.92 2.79
C GLN A 180 15.09 3.20 4.25
N ILE A 181 16.16 2.59 4.77
CA ILE A 181 16.67 2.88 6.11
C ILE A 181 18.07 3.47 5.94
N ASP A 182 18.29 4.63 6.55
CA ASP A 182 19.57 5.30 6.61
C ASP A 182 19.82 5.85 8.03
N ASP A 183 20.92 6.59 8.22
CA ASP A 183 21.25 7.20 9.52
C ASP A 183 20.22 8.20 10.04
N CYS A 184 19.31 8.69 9.20
CA CYS A 184 18.24 9.61 9.55
C CYS A 184 16.96 8.90 9.97
N GLY A 185 16.80 7.60 9.65
CA GLY A 185 15.65 6.78 10.02
C GLY A 185 14.98 6.05 8.85
N VAL A 186 13.67 5.79 9.00
CA VAL A 186 12.86 5.05 8.03
C VAL A 186 12.21 6.01 7.04
N ILE A 187 12.50 5.84 5.76
CA ILE A 187 12.03 6.68 4.64
C ILE A 187 11.05 5.89 3.80
N LEU A 188 9.80 6.36 3.67
CA LEU A 188 8.76 5.71 2.86
C LEU A 188 8.99 5.95 1.37
N ASP A 189 8.96 4.88 0.60
CA ASP A 189 9.02 4.94 -0.86
C ASP A 189 7.76 4.45 -1.55
N HIS A 190 7.16 3.35 -1.05
CA HIS A 190 6.00 2.75 -1.71
C HIS A 190 5.17 1.88 -0.77
N CYS A 191 3.90 1.63 -1.17
CA CYS A 191 3.01 0.68 -0.53
C CYS A 191 2.57 -0.37 -1.56
N GLU A 192 2.70 -1.64 -1.18
CA GLU A 192 2.33 -2.80 -1.99
C GLU A 192 1.37 -3.72 -1.23
N PRO A 193 0.63 -4.60 -1.93
CA PRO A 193 -0.08 -5.68 -1.27
C PRO A 193 0.89 -6.61 -0.54
N ALA A 194 0.54 -7.03 0.65
CA ALA A 194 1.23 -8.13 1.31
C ALA A 194 0.85 -9.46 0.63
N LEU A 195 1.79 -10.39 0.53
CA LEU A 195 1.43 -11.76 0.15
C LEU A 195 0.76 -12.46 1.34
N LYS A 196 -0.22 -13.32 1.08
CA LYS A 196 -0.96 -14.03 2.12
C LYS A 196 -0.06 -14.76 3.12
N ASN A 197 1.04 -15.35 2.65
CA ASN A 197 2.01 -16.06 3.47
C ASN A 197 3.01 -15.14 4.21
N GLU A 198 3.03 -13.84 3.93
CA GLU A 198 3.82 -12.84 4.66
C GLU A 198 3.06 -12.27 5.86
N VAL A 199 1.72 -12.38 5.87
CA VAL A 199 0.85 -11.86 6.92
C VAL A 199 0.88 -12.78 8.14
N LYS A 200 1.09 -12.23 9.33
CA LYS A 200 0.93 -12.92 10.59
C LYS A 200 -0.52 -12.81 11.04
N TRP A 201 -1.30 -13.80 10.68
CA TRP A 201 -2.74 -13.82 10.93
C TRP A 201 -3.12 -13.82 12.40
N ASP A 202 -2.28 -14.35 13.28
CA ASP A 202 -2.45 -14.26 14.75
C ASP A 202 -2.55 -12.79 15.20
N ILE A 203 -1.68 -11.91 14.72
CA ILE A 203 -1.75 -10.47 15.03
C ILE A 203 -3.05 -9.84 14.49
N VAL A 204 -3.44 -10.20 13.28
CA VAL A 204 -4.68 -9.70 12.65
C VAL A 204 -5.89 -10.13 13.48
N HIS A 205 -5.97 -11.40 13.88
CA HIS A 205 -7.05 -11.98 14.70
C HIS A 205 -7.16 -11.26 16.06
N ASP A 206 -6.04 -11.07 16.74
CA ASP A 206 -6.01 -10.36 18.02
C ASP A 206 -6.56 -8.93 17.89
N LYS A 207 -6.17 -8.19 16.82
CA LYS A 207 -6.66 -6.83 16.57
C LYS A 207 -8.15 -6.79 16.25
N VAL A 208 -8.61 -7.71 15.42
CA VAL A 208 -10.04 -7.85 15.10
C VAL A 208 -10.86 -8.13 16.36
N HIS A 209 -10.37 -9.02 17.22
CA HIS A 209 -11.02 -9.35 18.48
C HIS A 209 -11.07 -8.14 19.43
N GLU A 210 -9.98 -7.39 19.57
CA GLU A 210 -9.94 -6.14 20.33
C GLU A 210 -10.96 -5.11 19.80
N MET A 211 -11.07 -4.97 18.48
CA MET A 211 -12.03 -4.04 17.85
C MET A 211 -13.48 -4.46 18.12
N LYS A 212 -13.81 -5.75 18.01
CA LYS A 212 -15.15 -6.29 18.35
C LYS A 212 -15.55 -6.04 19.81
N GLN A 213 -14.59 -6.06 20.75
CA GLN A 213 -14.89 -5.82 22.16
C GLN A 213 -15.12 -4.36 22.54
N ARG A 214 -14.66 -3.41 21.72
CA ARG A 214 -14.79 -1.96 21.97
C ARG A 214 -16.09 -1.35 21.44
N MET A 215 -16.85 -2.13 20.71
CA MET A 215 -18.14 -1.75 20.12
C MET A 215 -19.31 -2.20 20.96
#